data_a60a9d7a8dcf9262e6c8525ed2ef184a
#
_entry.id   a60a9d7a8dcf9262e6c8525ed2ef184a
#
_cell.length_a   1.000
_cell.length_b   1.000
_cell.length_c   1.000
_cell.angle_alpha   90.00
_cell.angle_beta   90.00
_cell.angle_gamma   90.00
#
_symmetry.space_group_name_H-M   'P 1'
#
loop_
_entity.id
_entity.type
_entity.pdbx_description
1 polymer ?
#
loop_
_entity_poly.entity_id
_entity_poly.type
_entity_poly.pdbx_seq_one_letter_code
_entity_poly.pdbx_strand_id
1 'polypeptide(L)'
;EPNSYCYLVYANRNEESVIFKDQIDALESAYANFKVVYSHDNPTGQWLGLRGFLTEEKVSEIVRQELGLNYPTARYYTCGPGIMMNLVVQGLKKIGVREENINTEYFTAKTKEETLPTEINVDSNYSDEIIERSILVEVFGEQKEITVKPTDTILIAAQNAGMDPPYSCTVGVCTTCRARLKSGKASMEEREGLSDAEIDEGYILTCQAHPLSDDVDLVFE
;
A
#
# COMPACT_ATOMS: atom_id res chain seq x y z
N GLU A 1 8.25 -3.82 29.69
CA GLU A 1 8.47 -2.75 30.67
C GLU A 1 7.12 -2.37 31.30
N PRO A 2 6.93 -2.64 32.63
CA PRO A 2 5.61 -2.50 33.24
C PRO A 2 5.06 -1.06 33.29
N ASN A 3 5.90 -0.06 33.08
CA ASN A 3 5.53 1.36 33.12
C ASN A 3 5.43 2.04 31.74
N SER A 4 5.60 1.28 30.66
CA SER A 4 5.50 1.80 29.29
C SER A 4 4.07 1.68 28.79
N TYR A 5 3.56 2.74 28.16
CA TYR A 5 2.34 2.66 27.39
C TYR A 5 2.64 2.17 25.97
N CYS A 6 1.90 1.18 25.52
CA CYS A 6 1.96 0.66 24.17
C CYS A 6 0.61 0.88 23.47
N TYR A 7 0.65 1.53 22.33
CA TYR A 7 -0.51 1.82 21.51
C TYR A 7 -0.33 1.17 20.14
N LEU A 8 -1.18 0.23 19.79
CA LEU A 8 -1.16 -0.49 18.52
C LEU A 8 -2.27 0.03 17.59
N VAL A 9 -1.91 0.57 16.43
CA VAL A 9 -2.85 0.76 15.33
C VAL A 9 -2.67 -0.40 14.36
N TYR A 10 -3.68 -1.26 14.26
CA TYR A 10 -3.59 -2.47 13.45
C TYR A 10 -4.51 -2.36 12.23
N ALA A 11 -3.90 -2.08 11.08
CA ALA A 11 -4.59 -1.95 9.80
C ALA A 11 -4.72 -3.32 9.12
N ASN A 12 -5.92 -3.65 8.68
CA ASN A 12 -6.25 -4.89 8.00
C ASN A 12 -7.33 -4.63 6.94
N ARG A 13 -7.53 -5.58 6.02
CA ARG A 13 -8.55 -5.48 4.97
C ARG A 13 -9.97 -5.45 5.56
N ASN A 14 -10.26 -6.38 6.44
CA ASN A 14 -11.56 -6.53 7.14
C ASN A 14 -11.36 -7.27 8.45
N GLU A 15 -12.44 -7.50 9.18
CA GLU A 15 -12.45 -8.15 10.48
C GLU A 15 -11.90 -9.58 10.44
N GLU A 16 -12.15 -10.31 9.35
CA GLU A 16 -11.75 -11.72 9.17
C GLU A 16 -10.24 -11.84 8.86
N SER A 17 -9.63 -10.78 8.33
CA SER A 17 -8.20 -10.75 7.99
C SER A 17 -7.28 -10.39 9.16
N VAL A 18 -7.84 -10.07 10.33
CA VAL A 18 -7.04 -9.72 11.53
C VAL A 18 -6.38 -10.97 12.11
N ILE A 19 -5.08 -11.10 11.89
CA ILE A 19 -4.28 -12.19 12.48
C ILE A 19 -4.08 -11.90 13.98
N PHE A 20 -4.17 -12.94 14.82
CA PHE A 20 -4.01 -12.87 16.27
C PHE A 20 -5.01 -11.97 17.01
N LYS A 21 -6.22 -11.74 16.45
CA LYS A 21 -7.21 -10.87 17.05
C LYS A 21 -7.50 -11.22 18.52
N ASP A 22 -7.81 -12.48 18.79
CA ASP A 22 -8.16 -12.93 20.15
C ASP A 22 -7.01 -12.74 21.15
N GLN A 23 -5.76 -12.95 20.70
CA GLN A 23 -4.57 -12.74 21.53
C GLN A 23 -4.34 -11.26 21.82
N ILE A 24 -4.54 -10.39 20.83
CA ILE A 24 -4.40 -8.92 20.96
C ILE A 24 -5.48 -8.37 21.90
N ASP A 25 -6.74 -8.79 21.72
CA ASP A 25 -7.86 -8.39 22.57
C ASP A 25 -7.66 -8.89 24.03
N ALA A 26 -7.10 -10.09 24.21
CA ALA A 26 -6.75 -10.61 25.52
C ALA A 26 -5.63 -9.77 26.18
N LEU A 27 -4.62 -9.32 25.43
CA LEU A 27 -3.60 -8.42 25.93
C LEU A 27 -4.16 -7.07 26.37
N GLU A 28 -5.05 -6.47 25.56
CA GLU A 28 -5.71 -5.22 25.92
C GLU A 28 -6.55 -5.36 27.20
N SER A 29 -7.24 -6.48 27.35
CA SER A 29 -8.04 -6.78 28.54
C SER A 29 -7.17 -7.01 29.79
N ALA A 30 -5.97 -7.57 29.63
CA ALA A 30 -5.08 -7.91 30.73
C ALA A 30 -4.19 -6.75 31.20
N TYR A 31 -3.90 -5.78 30.33
CA TYR A 31 -2.91 -4.73 30.58
C TYR A 31 -3.49 -3.33 30.31
N ALA A 32 -3.73 -2.56 31.36
CA ALA A 32 -4.28 -1.20 31.24
C ALA A 32 -3.38 -0.21 30.48
N ASN A 33 -2.12 -0.53 30.30
CA ASN A 33 -1.13 0.27 29.56
C ASN A 33 -0.90 -0.23 28.10
N PHE A 34 -1.71 -1.19 27.63
CA PHE A 34 -1.76 -1.60 26.24
C PHE A 34 -3.13 -1.25 25.67
N LYS A 35 -3.15 -0.64 24.50
CA LYS A 35 -4.38 -0.31 23.78
C LYS A 35 -4.25 -0.63 22.31
N VAL A 36 -5.31 -1.15 21.69
CA VAL A 36 -5.37 -1.43 20.26
C VAL A 36 -6.48 -0.66 19.57
N VAL A 37 -6.21 -0.17 18.38
CA VAL A 37 -7.19 0.40 17.44
C VAL A 37 -7.09 -0.34 16.12
N TYR A 38 -8.19 -0.96 15.74
CA TYR A 38 -8.31 -1.62 14.44
C TYR A 38 -8.80 -0.65 13.37
N SER A 39 -8.12 -0.64 12.22
CA SER A 39 -8.56 0.08 11.02
C SER A 39 -8.76 -0.92 9.89
N HIS A 40 -9.92 -0.90 9.25
CA HIS A 40 -10.23 -1.82 8.16
C HIS A 40 -10.50 -1.07 6.86
N ASP A 41 -9.82 -1.49 5.79
CA ASP A 41 -9.93 -0.87 4.47
C ASP A 41 -11.31 -1.13 3.86
N ASN A 42 -11.78 -2.37 3.96
CA ASN A 42 -13.08 -2.82 3.45
C ASN A 42 -13.86 -3.63 4.52
N PRO A 43 -14.29 -2.98 5.62
CA PRO A 43 -14.99 -3.66 6.71
C PRO A 43 -16.42 -4.01 6.35
N THR A 44 -17.00 -4.96 7.09
CA THR A 44 -18.43 -5.27 6.99
C THR A 44 -19.29 -4.05 7.37
N GLY A 45 -20.59 -4.08 6.96
CA GLY A 45 -21.50 -2.97 7.23
C GLY A 45 -21.72 -2.63 8.71
N GLN A 46 -21.46 -3.57 9.62
CA GLN A 46 -21.64 -3.42 11.07
C GLN A 46 -20.40 -2.90 11.81
N TRP A 47 -19.28 -2.75 11.12
CA TRP A 47 -18.05 -2.25 11.73
C TRP A 47 -18.19 -0.81 12.23
N LEU A 48 -17.89 -0.55 13.50
CA LEU A 48 -17.98 0.77 14.13
C LEU A 48 -16.61 1.43 14.34
N GLY A 49 -15.50 0.73 14.05
CA GLY A 49 -14.14 1.26 14.17
C GLY A 49 -13.71 2.10 12.96
N LEU A 50 -12.41 2.32 12.85
CA LEU A 50 -11.84 3.08 11.74
C LEU A 50 -12.05 2.35 10.40
N ARG A 51 -12.38 3.10 9.34
CA ARG A 51 -12.66 2.60 8.00
C ARG A 51 -11.74 3.22 6.97
N GLY A 52 -11.36 2.44 5.95
CA GLY A 52 -10.51 2.86 4.84
C GLY A 52 -9.03 2.98 5.22
N PHE A 53 -8.21 3.22 4.22
CA PHE A 53 -6.75 3.29 4.35
C PHE A 53 -6.29 4.31 5.41
N LEU A 54 -5.12 4.05 5.99
CA LEU A 54 -4.42 5.00 6.84
C LEU A 54 -3.84 6.12 5.98
N THR A 55 -4.53 7.26 5.91
CA THR A 55 -4.02 8.49 5.29
C THR A 55 -3.18 9.29 6.28
N GLU A 56 -2.40 10.26 5.80
CA GLU A 56 -1.62 11.19 6.64
C GLU A 56 -2.50 11.89 7.69
N GLU A 57 -3.70 12.34 7.27
CA GLU A 57 -4.67 13.01 8.13
C GLU A 57 -5.15 12.08 9.23
N LYS A 58 -5.57 10.86 8.84
CA LYS A 58 -6.07 9.86 9.79
C LYS A 58 -5.01 9.48 10.82
N VAL A 59 -3.76 9.26 10.38
CA VAL A 59 -2.63 8.98 11.28
C VAL A 59 -2.41 10.15 12.25
N SER A 60 -2.39 11.38 11.73
CA SER A 60 -2.21 12.59 12.53
C SER A 60 -3.31 12.75 13.59
N GLU A 61 -4.55 12.44 13.21
CA GLU A 61 -5.72 12.52 14.11
C GLU A 61 -5.67 11.45 15.22
N ILE A 62 -5.45 10.18 14.85
CA ILE A 62 -5.30 9.07 15.80
C ILE A 62 -4.23 9.40 16.84
N VAL A 63 -3.04 9.81 16.38
CA VAL A 63 -1.91 10.08 17.27
C VAL A 63 -2.20 11.22 18.24
N ARG A 64 -2.83 12.30 17.77
CA ARG A 64 -3.21 13.42 18.64
C ARG A 64 -4.29 13.06 19.64
N GLN A 65 -5.29 12.30 19.22
CA GLN A 65 -6.40 11.89 20.08
C GLN A 65 -5.94 10.94 21.19
N GLU A 66 -5.10 9.98 20.84
CA GLU A 66 -4.74 8.90 21.74
C GLU A 66 -3.52 9.21 22.62
N LEU A 67 -2.54 9.93 22.12
CA LEU A 67 -1.33 10.27 22.87
C LEU A 67 -1.38 11.68 23.48
N GLY A 68 -2.32 12.51 23.06
CA GLY A 68 -2.47 13.87 23.57
C GLY A 68 -1.16 14.65 23.45
N LEU A 69 -0.72 15.29 24.55
CA LEU A 69 0.51 16.08 24.58
C LEU A 69 1.80 15.26 24.56
N ASN A 70 1.71 13.93 24.69
CA ASN A 70 2.89 13.05 24.73
C ASN A 70 3.37 12.63 23.35
N TYR A 71 2.60 12.86 22.29
CA TYR A 71 2.93 12.39 20.94
C TYR A 71 4.32 12.83 20.41
N PRO A 72 4.86 14.01 20.73
CA PRO A 72 6.16 14.42 20.19
C PRO A 72 7.34 13.62 20.75
N THR A 73 7.18 13.04 21.95
CA THR A 73 8.24 12.30 22.66
C THR A 73 8.07 10.78 22.59
N ALA A 74 6.96 10.31 22.06
CA ALA A 74 6.70 8.89 21.85
C ALA A 74 7.65 8.32 20.80
N ARG A 75 7.94 7.03 20.88
CA ARG A 75 8.63 6.26 19.83
C ARG A 75 7.61 5.56 18.96
N TYR A 76 7.78 5.67 17.67
CA TYR A 76 6.90 5.09 16.67
C TYR A 76 7.60 3.95 15.94
N TYR A 77 6.86 2.88 15.72
CA TYR A 77 7.30 1.74 14.94
C TYR A 77 6.24 1.47 13.89
N THR A 78 6.64 1.41 12.63
CA THR A 78 5.73 1.10 11.54
C THR A 78 6.29 0.00 10.67
N CYS A 79 5.43 -0.97 10.34
CA CYS A 79 5.74 -2.09 9.48
C CYS A 79 4.49 -2.46 8.68
N GLY A 80 4.66 -2.81 7.41
CA GLY A 80 3.56 -3.18 6.51
C GLY A 80 3.84 -2.77 5.08
N PRO A 81 2.80 -2.66 4.24
CA PRO A 81 2.94 -2.20 2.85
C PRO A 81 3.64 -0.84 2.75
N GLY A 82 4.54 -0.70 1.76
CA GLY A 82 5.40 0.48 1.63
C GLY A 82 4.62 1.79 1.55
N ILE A 83 3.51 1.81 0.79
CA ILE A 83 2.62 2.98 0.69
C ILE A 83 2.04 3.34 2.07
N MET A 84 1.56 2.36 2.82
CA MET A 84 1.05 2.59 4.18
C MET A 84 2.14 3.17 5.09
N MET A 85 3.34 2.59 5.09
CA MET A 85 4.46 3.08 5.90
C MET A 85 4.82 4.53 5.54
N ASN A 86 4.87 4.87 4.24
CA ASN A 86 5.13 6.22 3.77
C ASN A 86 4.07 7.21 4.28
N LEU A 87 2.78 6.88 4.17
CA LEU A 87 1.69 7.72 4.67
C LEU A 87 1.75 7.89 6.20
N VAL A 88 2.09 6.82 6.93
CA VAL A 88 2.30 6.89 8.40
C VAL A 88 3.44 7.84 8.72
N VAL A 89 4.60 7.70 8.07
CA VAL A 89 5.77 8.58 8.29
C VAL A 89 5.44 10.02 7.97
N GLN A 90 4.76 10.30 6.85
CA GLN A 90 4.36 11.66 6.47
C GLN A 90 3.36 12.25 7.47
N GLY A 91 2.36 11.50 7.89
CA GLY A 91 1.39 11.91 8.90
C GLY A 91 2.03 12.26 10.25
N LEU A 92 3.02 11.46 10.69
CA LEU A 92 3.79 11.73 11.90
C LEU A 92 4.68 12.99 11.75
N LYS A 93 5.39 13.16 10.64
CA LYS A 93 6.20 14.35 10.35
C LYS A 93 5.34 15.63 10.31
N LYS A 94 4.14 15.56 9.72
CA LYS A 94 3.19 16.68 9.60
C LYS A 94 2.75 17.24 10.97
N ILE A 95 2.71 16.40 12.01
CA ILE A 95 2.40 16.84 13.38
C ILE A 95 3.65 17.16 14.21
N GLY A 96 4.85 17.13 13.62
CA GLY A 96 6.09 17.54 14.27
C GLY A 96 6.80 16.42 15.04
N VAL A 97 6.50 15.16 14.80
CA VAL A 97 7.27 14.03 15.33
C VAL A 97 8.65 14.04 14.67
N ARG A 98 9.71 13.97 15.49
CA ARG A 98 11.08 13.95 15.01
C ARG A 98 11.41 12.62 14.34
N GLU A 99 12.20 12.66 13.27
CA GLU A 99 12.57 11.48 12.49
C GLU A 99 13.28 10.41 13.34
N GLU A 100 14.10 10.82 14.30
CA GLU A 100 14.78 9.92 15.23
C GLU A 100 13.83 9.08 16.12
N ASN A 101 12.56 9.49 16.23
CA ASN A 101 11.53 8.79 16.97
C ASN A 101 10.70 7.86 16.07
N ILE A 102 10.93 7.85 14.75
CA ILE A 102 10.17 7.04 13.79
C ILE A 102 11.06 5.89 13.32
N ASN A 103 10.64 4.67 13.60
CA ASN A 103 11.33 3.44 13.21
C ASN A 103 10.49 2.71 12.18
N THR A 104 11.07 2.41 11.02
CA THR A 104 10.42 1.65 9.95
C THR A 104 11.11 0.29 9.81
N GLU A 105 10.33 -0.78 9.75
CA GLU A 105 10.83 -2.12 9.48
C GLU A 105 10.30 -2.61 8.14
N TYR A 106 11.22 -2.99 7.26
CA TYR A 106 10.90 -3.51 5.93
C TYR A 106 11.13 -5.02 5.93
N PHE A 107 10.19 -5.79 5.38
CA PHE A 107 10.34 -7.24 5.22
C PHE A 107 11.31 -7.63 4.10
N THR A 108 11.69 -6.68 3.27
CA THR A 108 12.65 -6.86 2.17
C THR A 108 13.88 -6.00 2.39
N ALA A 109 15.05 -6.47 1.97
CA ALA A 109 16.28 -5.68 2.02
C ALA A 109 16.06 -4.38 1.25
N LYS A 110 16.45 -3.24 1.84
CA LYS A 110 16.51 -1.96 1.13
C LYS A 110 17.34 -2.17 -0.12
N THR A 111 16.73 -2.14 -1.29
CA THR A 111 17.47 -1.97 -2.53
C THR A 111 18.19 -0.63 -2.46
N LYS A 112 19.47 -0.66 -2.78
CA LYS A 112 20.38 0.50 -2.73
C LYS A 112 19.79 1.69 -3.48
N GLU A 113 20.15 2.87 -2.96
CA GLU A 113 19.96 4.21 -3.54
C GLU A 113 19.73 4.26 -5.05
N GLU A 114 18.69 5.03 -5.40
CA GLU A 114 18.32 5.47 -6.73
C GLU A 114 19.52 5.72 -7.65
N THR A 115 19.74 4.81 -8.59
CA THR A 115 20.44 5.16 -9.83
C THR A 115 19.37 5.15 -10.92
N LEU A 116 19.16 6.32 -11.52
CA LEU A 116 18.33 6.53 -12.71
C LEU A 116 18.57 5.41 -13.75
N PRO A 117 17.52 4.87 -14.39
CA PRO A 117 17.67 3.81 -15.37
C PRO A 117 18.48 4.31 -16.56
N THR A 118 19.54 3.57 -16.88
CA THR A 118 20.32 3.74 -18.12
C THR A 118 19.44 3.31 -19.31
N GLU A 119 19.43 4.11 -20.34
CA GLU A 119 18.67 4.04 -21.57
C GLU A 119 18.46 2.62 -22.12
N ILE A 120 17.20 2.21 -22.24
CA ILE A 120 16.78 1.07 -23.06
C ILE A 120 16.28 1.63 -24.39
N ASN A 121 16.89 1.18 -25.49
CA ASN A 121 16.52 1.53 -26.86
C ASN A 121 15.04 1.26 -27.11
N VAL A 122 14.30 2.30 -27.48
CA VAL A 122 12.88 2.24 -27.79
C VAL A 122 12.66 2.63 -29.25
N ASP A 123 11.94 1.76 -29.95
CA ASP A 123 11.39 2.09 -31.26
C ASP A 123 10.41 3.29 -31.14
N SER A 124 10.71 4.33 -31.88
CA SER A 124 10.16 5.67 -31.79
C SER A 124 8.74 5.77 -32.40
N ASN A 125 7.70 5.44 -31.66
CA ASN A 125 6.32 5.89 -31.99
C ASN A 125 5.33 5.92 -30.80
N TYR A 126 5.78 5.82 -29.56
CA TYR A 126 4.95 5.99 -28.37
C TYR A 126 5.63 6.96 -27.41
N SER A 127 4.90 7.91 -26.85
CA SER A 127 5.42 8.76 -25.78
C SER A 127 5.49 7.92 -24.51
N ASP A 128 6.69 7.73 -23.92
CA ASP A 128 6.91 7.10 -22.61
C ASP A 128 6.40 7.99 -21.45
N GLU A 129 5.47 8.88 -21.75
CA GLU A 129 4.94 9.85 -20.80
C GLU A 129 3.84 9.21 -19.96
N ILE A 130 4.01 9.23 -18.64
CA ILE A 130 2.99 8.81 -17.68
C ILE A 130 1.95 9.93 -17.60
N ILE A 131 0.84 9.75 -18.32
CA ILE A 131 -0.32 10.66 -18.34
C ILE A 131 -1.56 9.93 -17.82
N GLU A 132 -2.61 10.68 -17.55
CA GLU A 132 -3.91 10.09 -17.21
C GLU A 132 -4.45 9.25 -18.37
N ARG A 133 -4.80 7.98 -18.12
CA ARG A 133 -5.32 7.05 -19.11
C ARG A 133 -6.49 6.25 -18.57
N SER A 134 -7.46 5.94 -19.45
CA SER A 134 -8.52 4.97 -19.15
C SER A 134 -8.08 3.60 -19.66
N ILE A 135 -8.15 2.59 -18.78
CA ILE A 135 -7.75 1.21 -19.08
C ILE A 135 -8.83 0.22 -18.66
N LEU A 136 -8.80 -0.96 -19.24
CA LEU A 136 -9.72 -2.04 -18.90
C LEU A 136 -9.04 -3.02 -17.93
N VAL A 137 -9.71 -3.29 -16.81
CA VAL A 137 -9.17 -4.15 -15.75
C VAL A 137 -10.18 -5.23 -15.40
N GLU A 138 -9.71 -6.47 -15.33
CA GLU A 138 -10.51 -7.61 -14.87
C GLU A 138 -9.96 -8.17 -13.56
N VAL A 139 -10.81 -8.27 -12.53
CA VAL A 139 -10.51 -8.83 -11.22
C VAL A 139 -11.55 -9.91 -10.92
N PHE A 140 -11.12 -11.16 -10.76
CA PHE A 140 -12.01 -12.29 -10.45
C PHE A 140 -13.23 -12.42 -11.38
N GLY A 141 -13.08 -12.06 -12.67
CA GLY A 141 -14.14 -12.11 -13.68
C GLY A 141 -15.04 -10.87 -13.72
N GLU A 142 -14.86 -9.90 -12.83
CA GLU A 142 -15.47 -8.58 -12.93
C GLU A 142 -14.58 -7.67 -13.76
N GLN A 143 -15.10 -7.17 -14.89
CA GLN A 143 -14.39 -6.28 -15.79
C GLN A 143 -14.89 -4.85 -15.64
N LYS A 144 -13.97 -3.90 -15.55
CA LYS A 144 -14.29 -2.48 -15.36
C LYS A 144 -13.28 -1.58 -16.09
N GLU A 145 -13.78 -0.53 -16.72
CA GLU A 145 -12.94 0.57 -17.19
C GLU A 145 -12.62 1.49 -16.02
N ILE A 146 -11.34 1.76 -15.81
CA ILE A 146 -10.84 2.62 -14.72
C ILE A 146 -9.91 3.70 -15.26
N THR A 147 -9.88 4.85 -14.59
CA THR A 147 -8.95 5.94 -14.93
C THR A 147 -7.73 5.86 -14.00
N VAL A 148 -6.54 5.77 -14.58
CA VAL A 148 -5.26 5.79 -13.89
C VAL A 148 -4.64 7.17 -14.05
N LYS A 149 -4.50 7.90 -12.94
CA LYS A 149 -3.84 9.21 -12.92
C LYS A 149 -2.32 9.04 -12.93
N PRO A 150 -1.55 10.05 -13.34
CA PRO A 150 -0.08 9.99 -13.34
C PRO A 150 0.54 9.70 -11.96
N THR A 151 -0.18 10.03 -10.88
CA THR A 151 0.24 9.80 -9.50
C THR A 151 -0.15 8.43 -8.95
N ASP A 152 -0.96 7.68 -9.68
CA ASP A 152 -1.56 6.44 -9.21
C ASP A 152 -0.98 5.27 -10.00
N THR A 153 -0.63 4.20 -9.31
CA THR A 153 -0.36 2.92 -9.97
C THR A 153 -1.68 2.26 -10.40
N ILE A 154 -1.60 1.29 -11.30
CA ILE A 154 -2.79 0.52 -11.74
C ILE A 154 -3.52 -0.10 -10.53
N LEU A 155 -2.78 -0.62 -9.54
CA LEU A 155 -3.35 -1.16 -8.31
C LEU A 155 -4.18 -0.12 -7.55
N ILE A 156 -3.62 1.07 -7.32
CA ILE A 156 -4.30 2.17 -6.60
C ILE A 156 -5.55 2.61 -7.35
N ALA A 157 -5.44 2.78 -8.68
CA ALA A 157 -6.58 3.18 -9.50
C ALA A 157 -7.72 2.14 -9.46
N ALA A 158 -7.41 0.85 -9.51
CA ALA A 158 -8.40 -0.22 -9.39
C ALA A 158 -9.10 -0.20 -8.02
N GLN A 159 -8.35 -0.01 -6.93
CA GLN A 159 -8.90 0.13 -5.58
C GLN A 159 -9.80 1.38 -5.46
N ASN A 160 -9.36 2.52 -5.98
CA ASN A 160 -10.14 3.77 -6.00
C ASN A 160 -11.43 3.63 -6.81
N ALA A 161 -11.44 2.77 -7.84
CA ALA A 161 -12.62 2.43 -8.62
C ALA A 161 -13.56 1.45 -7.90
N GLY A 162 -13.23 1.02 -6.69
CA GLY A 162 -14.03 0.09 -5.88
C GLY A 162 -13.87 -1.37 -6.28
N MET A 163 -12.85 -1.71 -7.07
CA MET A 163 -12.45 -3.10 -7.32
C MET A 163 -11.60 -3.62 -6.14
N ASP A 164 -11.48 -4.92 -6.03
CA ASP A 164 -10.75 -5.58 -4.94
C ASP A 164 -9.62 -6.48 -5.47
N PRO A 165 -8.60 -5.90 -6.15
CA PRO A 165 -7.48 -6.66 -6.68
C PRO A 165 -6.63 -7.24 -5.55
N PRO A 166 -6.02 -8.44 -5.72
CA PRO A 166 -5.11 -9.00 -4.75
C PRO A 166 -3.83 -8.16 -4.67
N TYR A 167 -3.33 -7.91 -3.46
CA TYR A 167 -2.05 -7.24 -3.22
C TYR A 167 -1.44 -7.62 -1.86
N SER A 168 -0.14 -7.36 -1.67
CA SER A 168 0.55 -7.59 -0.40
C SER A 168 1.67 -6.57 -0.16
N CYS A 169 2.88 -6.76 -0.70
CA CYS A 169 4.06 -5.95 -0.36
C CYS A 169 4.01 -4.50 -0.87
N THR A 170 3.36 -4.24 -1.99
CA THR A 170 3.26 -2.95 -2.71
C THR A 170 4.59 -2.31 -3.15
N VAL A 171 5.71 -3.05 -3.08
CA VAL A 171 7.07 -2.58 -3.40
C VAL A 171 7.74 -3.40 -4.51
N GLY A 172 6.99 -4.15 -5.30
CA GLY A 172 7.49 -4.85 -6.48
C GLY A 172 8.29 -6.14 -6.24
N VAL A 173 8.36 -6.66 -5.01
CA VAL A 173 9.18 -7.84 -4.65
C VAL A 173 8.38 -9.13 -4.47
N CYS A 174 7.05 -9.06 -4.42
CA CYS A 174 6.17 -10.23 -4.39
C CYS A 174 5.25 -10.24 -5.62
N THR A 175 4.63 -11.39 -5.88
CA THR A 175 3.76 -11.59 -7.04
C THR A 175 2.28 -11.49 -6.74
N THR A 176 1.87 -11.07 -5.52
CA THR A 176 0.46 -11.07 -5.12
C THR A 176 -0.40 -10.11 -5.98
N CYS A 177 0.15 -8.97 -6.41
CA CYS A 177 -0.53 -8.02 -7.29
C CYS A 177 -0.24 -8.26 -8.78
N ARG A 178 0.20 -9.46 -9.14
CA ARG A 178 0.51 -9.82 -10.52
C ARG A 178 -0.77 -9.79 -11.36
N ALA A 179 -0.67 -9.16 -12.52
CA ALA A 179 -1.69 -9.20 -13.54
C ALA A 179 -1.06 -9.44 -14.91
N ARG A 180 -1.83 -9.93 -15.86
CA ARG A 180 -1.39 -10.19 -17.21
C ARG A 180 -1.99 -9.16 -18.17
N LEU A 181 -1.15 -8.49 -18.95
CA LEU A 181 -1.57 -7.65 -20.06
C LEU A 181 -2.14 -8.51 -21.18
N LYS A 182 -3.37 -8.24 -21.58
CA LYS A 182 -4.00 -8.81 -22.78
C LYS A 182 -3.70 -7.94 -24.00
N SER A 183 -3.59 -6.63 -23.81
CA SER A 183 -3.20 -5.64 -24.80
C SER A 183 -2.58 -4.42 -24.15
N GLY A 184 -1.99 -3.55 -24.97
CA GLY A 184 -1.37 -2.30 -24.54
C GLY A 184 0.02 -2.46 -23.95
N LYS A 185 0.54 -1.37 -23.38
CA LYS A 185 1.86 -1.29 -22.77
C LYS A 185 1.76 -0.65 -21.38
N ALA A 186 2.59 -1.13 -20.46
CA ALA A 186 2.76 -0.56 -19.14
C ALA A 186 4.24 -0.51 -18.75
N SER A 187 4.64 0.51 -17.98
CA SER A 187 5.95 0.54 -17.30
C SER A 187 5.80 -0.02 -15.89
N MET A 188 6.92 -0.42 -15.30
CA MET A 188 7.03 -0.77 -13.88
C MET A 188 8.25 -0.07 -13.30
N GLU A 189 8.09 0.57 -12.14
CA GLU A 189 9.21 1.18 -11.41
C GLU A 189 10.11 0.11 -10.78
N GLU A 190 9.50 -0.94 -10.22
CA GLU A 190 10.18 -2.07 -9.61
C GLU A 190 9.55 -3.38 -10.10
N ARG A 191 10.38 -4.37 -10.42
CA ARG A 191 9.96 -5.65 -11.00
C ARG A 191 10.67 -6.89 -10.41
N GLU A 192 11.36 -6.74 -9.30
CA GLU A 192 12.18 -7.81 -8.70
C GLU A 192 11.38 -9.10 -8.42
N GLY A 193 10.07 -8.97 -8.17
CA GLY A 193 9.16 -10.10 -7.96
C GLY A 193 8.86 -10.93 -9.22
N LEU A 194 9.21 -10.47 -10.43
CA LEU A 194 8.97 -11.17 -11.69
C LEU A 194 10.29 -11.60 -12.33
N SER A 195 10.29 -12.80 -12.91
CA SER A 195 11.34 -13.23 -13.80
C SER A 195 11.22 -12.56 -15.18
N ASP A 196 12.34 -12.49 -15.94
CA ASP A 196 12.32 -11.96 -17.31
C ASP A 196 11.35 -12.75 -18.21
N ALA A 197 11.21 -14.05 -18.00
CA ALA A 197 10.26 -14.89 -18.76
C ALA A 197 8.79 -14.48 -18.49
N GLU A 198 8.42 -14.18 -17.25
CA GLU A 198 7.07 -13.70 -16.91
C GLU A 198 6.80 -12.32 -17.52
N ILE A 199 7.80 -11.44 -17.55
CA ILE A 199 7.68 -10.13 -18.21
C ILE A 199 7.47 -10.28 -19.71
N ASP A 200 8.22 -11.19 -20.36
CA ASP A 200 8.05 -11.51 -21.78
C ASP A 200 6.68 -12.13 -22.09
N GLU A 201 6.06 -12.83 -21.13
CA GLU A 201 4.69 -13.36 -21.20
C GLU A 201 3.60 -12.30 -20.94
N GLY A 202 4.00 -11.06 -20.65
CA GLY A 202 3.09 -9.94 -20.42
C GLY A 202 2.64 -9.74 -18.98
N TYR A 203 3.30 -10.37 -18.00
CA TYR A 203 2.98 -10.13 -16.58
C TYR A 203 3.56 -8.82 -16.09
N ILE A 204 2.79 -8.15 -15.25
CA ILE A 204 3.18 -6.92 -14.57
C ILE A 204 2.83 -6.98 -13.08
N LEU A 205 3.54 -6.22 -12.26
CA LEU A 205 3.20 -5.96 -10.86
C LEU A 205 2.42 -4.65 -10.80
N THR A 206 1.11 -4.74 -10.65
CA THR A 206 0.21 -3.59 -10.74
C THR A 206 0.45 -2.52 -9.68
N CYS A 207 1.09 -2.88 -8.56
CA CYS A 207 1.49 -1.93 -7.52
C CYS A 207 2.66 -1.03 -7.93
N GLN A 208 3.35 -1.33 -9.04
CA GLN A 208 4.48 -0.60 -9.58
C GLN A 208 4.25 -0.15 -11.03
N ALA A 209 3.09 -0.52 -11.59
CA ALA A 209 2.83 -0.34 -13.02
C ALA A 209 2.00 0.91 -13.32
N HIS A 210 2.40 1.60 -14.41
CA HIS A 210 1.65 2.71 -15.02
C HIS A 210 1.36 2.38 -16.48
N PRO A 211 0.14 2.68 -17.00
CA PRO A 211 -0.18 2.45 -18.39
C PRO A 211 0.58 3.44 -19.29
N LEU A 212 1.16 2.95 -20.38
CA LEU A 212 1.86 3.75 -21.39
C LEU A 212 1.08 3.88 -22.71
N SER A 213 -0.05 3.18 -22.84
CA SER A 213 -0.94 3.27 -24.01
C SER A 213 -2.41 3.24 -23.58
N ASP A 214 -3.31 3.73 -24.44
CA ASP A 214 -4.74 3.85 -24.14
C ASP A 214 -5.52 2.54 -24.35
N ASP A 215 -4.88 1.53 -24.94
CA ASP A 215 -5.43 0.20 -25.22
C ASP A 215 -5.07 -0.86 -24.19
N VAL A 216 -4.65 -0.43 -23.00
CA VAL A 216 -4.31 -1.38 -21.93
C VAL A 216 -5.56 -2.13 -21.46
N ASP A 217 -5.52 -3.45 -21.60
CA ASP A 217 -6.45 -4.42 -21.05
C ASP A 217 -5.65 -5.44 -20.24
N LEU A 218 -6.01 -5.65 -18.99
CA LEU A 218 -5.31 -6.58 -18.11
C LEU A 218 -6.26 -7.40 -17.24
N VAL A 219 -5.78 -8.57 -16.82
CA VAL A 219 -6.49 -9.47 -15.92
C VAL A 219 -5.61 -9.86 -14.72
N PHE A 220 -6.16 -9.78 -13.53
CA PHE A 220 -5.57 -10.36 -12.33
C PHE A 220 -5.84 -11.88 -12.31
N GLU A 221 -4.79 -12.67 -12.10
CA GLU A 221 -4.83 -14.14 -12.07
C GLU A 221 -4.63 -14.69 -10.66
#